data_78c58c4d6ffa7fb8feb9a339ee19be26
#
_entry.id   78c58c4d6ffa7fb8feb9a339ee19be26
#
_cell.length_a   1.000
_cell.length_b   1.000
_cell.length_c   1.000
_cell.angle_alpha   90.00
_cell.angle_beta   90.00
_cell.angle_gamma   90.00
#
_symmetry.space_group_name_H-M   'P 1'
#
loop_
_entity.id
_entity.type
_entity.pdbx_description
1 polymer ?
#
loop_
_entity_poly.entity_id
_entity_poly.type
_entity_poly.pdbx_seq_one_letter_code
_entity_poly.pdbx_strand_id
1 'polypeptide(L)'
;MAQSQEKPDVEQGGLERKMETRHLTMISLGGVIGTGLFLSSGYTIHQAGPLGAIIAYAIGSLLVYFIMLSLGELSVAMPYAGSFHLYAKRFIGPGTAFTIAVLYWLNWAVALASEFTAAGLLMQRWFPHSPAWVWSAAFIVVVFLLNILSVRLYGESEFWFASIKVFAIIAFIIIGLLAMFGAIPIAGYDHAPLFENFYSDGWLPNGVLPIFSTLLTVVFAFSGTEVVGVAAGETKDPSKAIPKAVHTTVLRLAIFFLSLRHISEPTRPLY
;
A
#
# COMPACT_ATOMS: atom_id res chain seq x y z
N MET A 1 -30.37 -23.42 -34.83
CA MET A 1 -29.99 -24.16 -33.60
C MET A 1 -29.12 -23.24 -32.75
N ALA A 2 -29.74 -22.57 -31.80
CA ALA A 2 -29.01 -21.68 -30.84
C ALA A 2 -28.42 -22.57 -29.76
N GLN A 3 -27.12 -22.70 -29.71
CA GLN A 3 -26.43 -23.30 -28.57
C GLN A 3 -26.60 -22.38 -27.37
N SER A 4 -27.42 -22.81 -26.42
CA SER A 4 -27.46 -22.23 -25.08
C SER A 4 -26.04 -22.40 -24.46
N GLN A 5 -25.30 -21.31 -24.35
CA GLN A 5 -24.10 -21.29 -23.56
C GLN A 5 -24.52 -21.52 -22.10
N GLU A 6 -24.34 -22.73 -21.66
CA GLU A 6 -24.44 -23.14 -20.27
C GLU A 6 -23.42 -22.33 -19.48
N LYS A 7 -23.90 -21.36 -18.68
CA LYS A 7 -23.08 -20.64 -17.71
C LYS A 7 -22.51 -21.72 -16.78
N PRO A 8 -21.18 -21.83 -16.65
CA PRO A 8 -20.63 -22.77 -15.69
C PRO A 8 -21.07 -22.33 -14.30
N ASP A 9 -21.77 -23.21 -13.60
CA ASP A 9 -22.02 -23.13 -12.16
C ASP A 9 -20.69 -23.15 -11.41
N VAL A 10 -20.01 -21.99 -11.37
CA VAL A 10 -19.00 -21.75 -10.36
C VAL A 10 -19.81 -21.43 -9.12
N GLU A 11 -19.85 -22.35 -8.16
CA GLU A 11 -20.40 -22.14 -6.83
C GLU A 11 -20.01 -20.74 -6.37
N GLN A 12 -20.99 -19.86 -6.37
CA GLN A 12 -20.87 -18.54 -5.75
C GLN A 12 -20.75 -18.85 -4.26
N GLY A 13 -19.51 -18.98 -3.77
CA GLY A 13 -19.24 -19.13 -2.35
C GLY A 13 -20.05 -18.05 -1.65
N GLY A 14 -20.88 -18.45 -0.68
CA GLY A 14 -21.98 -17.68 -0.11
C GLY A 14 -21.61 -16.41 0.64
N LEU A 15 -20.70 -15.59 0.06
CA LEU A 15 -20.33 -14.28 0.57
C LEU A 15 -21.44 -13.27 0.24
N GLU A 16 -21.97 -12.63 1.26
CA GLU A 16 -23.01 -11.62 1.10
C GLU A 16 -22.42 -10.34 0.49
N ARG A 17 -22.99 -9.87 -0.61
CA ARG A 17 -22.61 -8.60 -1.27
C ARG A 17 -23.07 -7.39 -0.46
N LYS A 18 -22.34 -7.07 0.62
CA LYS A 18 -22.68 -5.97 1.54
C LYS A 18 -21.75 -4.77 1.44
N MET A 19 -20.61 -4.87 0.74
CA MET A 19 -19.62 -3.80 0.67
C MET A 19 -20.08 -2.66 -0.25
N GLU A 20 -20.08 -1.45 0.31
CA GLU A 20 -20.28 -0.20 -0.44
C GLU A 20 -18.96 0.33 -0.99
N THR A 21 -19.01 1.18 -2.02
CA THR A 21 -17.83 1.78 -2.64
C THR A 21 -16.92 2.49 -1.63
N ARG A 22 -17.47 3.13 -0.59
CA ARG A 22 -16.70 3.80 0.46
C ARG A 22 -15.87 2.81 1.27
N HIS A 23 -16.43 1.65 1.63
CA HIS A 23 -15.72 0.61 2.36
C HIS A 23 -14.58 0.05 1.50
N LEU A 24 -14.84 -0.28 0.24
CA LEU A 24 -13.83 -0.76 -0.70
C LEU A 24 -12.68 0.23 -0.86
N THR A 25 -12.97 1.53 -0.98
CA THR A 25 -11.95 2.57 -1.10
C THR A 25 -11.12 2.71 0.18
N MET A 26 -11.74 2.65 1.37
CA MET A 26 -11.01 2.77 2.63
C MET A 26 -10.16 1.54 2.93
N ILE A 27 -10.66 0.34 2.65
CA ILE A 27 -9.90 -0.92 2.81
C ILE A 27 -8.69 -0.91 1.88
N SER A 28 -8.86 -0.52 0.62
CA SER A 28 -7.74 -0.46 -0.33
C SER A 28 -6.71 0.61 0.03
N LEU A 29 -7.11 1.77 0.53
CA LEU A 29 -6.17 2.79 1.01
C LEU A 29 -5.47 2.35 2.30
N GLY A 30 -6.22 1.81 3.26
CA GLY A 30 -5.70 1.36 4.55
C GLY A 30 -4.76 0.16 4.41
N GLY A 31 -5.05 -0.75 3.48
CA GLY A 31 -4.21 -1.92 3.20
C GLY A 31 -2.85 -1.60 2.59
N VAL A 32 -2.77 -0.52 1.79
CA VAL A 32 -1.51 -0.10 1.15
C VAL A 32 -0.64 0.78 2.07
N ILE A 33 -1.27 1.59 2.93
CA ILE A 33 -0.55 2.48 3.82
C ILE A 33 0.02 1.67 5.01
N GLY A 34 1.26 1.22 4.90
CA GLY A 34 1.98 0.43 5.89
C GLY A 34 3.46 0.78 5.96
N THR A 35 4.28 -0.17 6.37
CA THR A 35 5.75 -0.04 6.49
C THR A 35 6.41 0.34 5.16
N GLY A 36 5.81 -0.05 4.03
CA GLY A 36 6.26 0.35 2.70
C GLY A 36 6.30 1.85 2.50
N LEU A 37 5.35 2.59 3.06
CA LEU A 37 5.35 4.05 3.01
C LEU A 37 6.21 4.67 4.12
N PHE A 38 6.01 4.26 5.36
CA PHE A 38 6.63 4.93 6.52
C PHE A 38 8.08 4.55 6.75
N LEU A 39 8.48 3.30 6.44
CA LEU A 39 9.82 2.80 6.71
C LEU A 39 10.68 2.70 5.45
N SER A 40 10.17 2.05 4.39
CA SER A 40 10.95 1.82 3.16
C SER A 40 11.22 3.09 2.37
N SER A 41 10.47 4.16 2.67
CA SER A 41 10.67 5.45 2.04
C SER A 41 12.06 6.02 2.30
N GLY A 42 12.50 6.05 3.54
CA GLY A 42 13.83 6.53 3.89
C GLY A 42 14.93 5.73 3.20
N TYR A 43 14.80 4.40 3.15
CA TYR A 43 15.72 3.54 2.42
C TYR A 43 15.82 3.91 0.93
N THR A 44 14.67 4.10 0.26
CA THR A 44 14.65 4.44 -1.17
C THR A 44 15.33 5.79 -1.44
N ILE A 45 15.08 6.81 -0.60
CA ILE A 45 15.74 8.13 -0.71
C ILE A 45 17.24 7.99 -0.48
N HIS A 46 17.67 7.25 0.55
CA HIS A 46 19.06 7.05 0.85
C HIS A 46 19.81 6.36 -0.30
N GLN A 47 19.19 5.35 -0.94
CA GLN A 47 19.82 4.59 -2.02
C GLN A 47 19.81 5.32 -3.37
N ALA A 48 18.68 5.87 -3.77
CA ALA A 48 18.50 6.45 -5.11
C ALA A 48 18.68 7.97 -5.16
N GLY A 49 18.82 8.63 -4.01
CA GLY A 49 18.75 10.08 -3.89
C GLY A 49 17.31 10.62 -4.03
N PRO A 50 17.10 11.91 -3.77
CA PRO A 50 15.77 12.53 -3.79
C PRO A 50 15.06 12.37 -5.14
N LEU A 51 15.69 12.81 -6.21
CA LEU A 51 15.13 12.73 -7.56
C LEU A 51 15.02 11.28 -8.03
N GLY A 52 16.01 10.43 -7.71
CA GLY A 52 15.98 9.01 -8.05
C GLY A 52 14.81 8.28 -7.40
N ALA A 53 14.51 8.59 -6.14
CA ALA A 53 13.35 8.06 -5.43
C ALA A 53 12.04 8.49 -6.10
N ILE A 54 11.88 9.77 -6.48
CA ILE A 54 10.71 10.27 -7.19
C ILE A 54 10.51 9.51 -8.51
N ILE A 55 11.57 9.34 -9.30
CA ILE A 55 11.52 8.60 -10.55
C ILE A 55 11.12 7.14 -10.31
N ALA A 56 11.72 6.48 -9.31
CA ALA A 56 11.36 5.10 -8.96
C ALA A 56 9.87 4.97 -8.57
N TYR A 57 9.35 5.89 -7.75
CA TYR A 57 7.94 5.89 -7.37
C TYR A 57 7.01 6.25 -8.54
N ALA A 58 7.41 7.14 -9.43
CA ALA A 58 6.64 7.44 -10.65
C ALA A 58 6.53 6.22 -11.56
N ILE A 59 7.65 5.52 -11.80
CA ILE A 59 7.68 4.26 -12.59
C ILE A 59 6.82 3.19 -11.90
N GLY A 60 7.01 2.98 -10.59
CA GLY A 60 6.22 2.01 -9.81
C GLY A 60 4.73 2.31 -9.83
N SER A 61 4.34 3.58 -9.67
CA SER A 61 2.94 4.02 -9.75
C SER A 61 2.32 3.73 -11.12
N LEU A 62 3.05 4.01 -12.20
CA LEU A 62 2.59 3.75 -13.56
C LEU A 62 2.41 2.25 -13.81
N LEU A 63 3.37 1.44 -13.37
CA LEU A 63 3.31 -0.01 -13.49
C LEU A 63 2.10 -0.57 -12.72
N VAL A 64 1.95 -0.19 -11.46
CA VAL A 64 0.81 -0.62 -10.63
C VAL A 64 -0.52 -0.14 -11.23
N TYR A 65 -0.56 1.06 -11.79
CA TYR A 65 -1.76 1.57 -12.44
C TYR A 65 -2.21 0.67 -13.60
N PHE A 66 -1.32 0.27 -14.48
CA PHE A 66 -1.66 -0.64 -15.59
C PHE A 66 -2.08 -2.03 -15.10
N ILE A 67 -1.41 -2.56 -14.08
CA ILE A 67 -1.81 -3.84 -13.46
C ILE A 67 -3.22 -3.73 -12.89
N MET A 68 -3.51 -2.65 -12.18
CA MET A 68 -4.82 -2.42 -11.56
C MET A 68 -5.93 -2.16 -12.57
N LEU A 69 -5.64 -1.53 -13.71
CA LEU A 69 -6.61 -1.41 -14.81
C LEU A 69 -6.98 -2.78 -15.35
N SER A 70 -5.98 -3.62 -15.65
CA SER A 70 -6.21 -4.97 -16.18
C SER A 70 -6.96 -5.86 -15.16
N LEU A 71 -6.59 -5.79 -13.88
CA LEU A 71 -7.28 -6.50 -12.81
C LEU A 71 -8.72 -5.99 -12.64
N GLY A 72 -8.93 -4.67 -12.75
CA GLY A 72 -10.24 -4.05 -12.66
C GLY A 72 -11.19 -4.52 -13.76
N GLU A 73 -10.73 -4.58 -15.01
CA GLU A 73 -11.50 -5.09 -16.15
C GLU A 73 -11.90 -6.56 -15.93
N LEU A 74 -10.95 -7.40 -15.52
CA LEU A 74 -11.23 -8.81 -15.22
C LEU A 74 -12.21 -8.96 -14.05
N SER A 75 -12.09 -8.13 -13.02
CA SER A 75 -12.94 -8.18 -11.84
C SER A 75 -14.36 -7.69 -12.11
N VAL A 76 -14.55 -6.79 -13.06
CA VAL A 76 -15.88 -6.36 -13.54
C VAL A 76 -16.51 -7.47 -14.41
N ALA A 77 -15.73 -8.05 -15.31
CA ALA A 77 -16.21 -9.09 -16.21
C ALA A 77 -16.53 -10.41 -15.47
N MET A 78 -15.76 -10.71 -14.43
CA MET A 78 -15.84 -11.94 -13.65
C MET A 78 -15.70 -11.64 -12.15
N PRO A 79 -16.73 -11.14 -11.47
CA PRO A 79 -16.66 -10.73 -10.07
C PRO A 79 -16.66 -11.93 -9.12
N TYR A 80 -15.58 -12.70 -9.17
CA TYR A 80 -15.37 -13.85 -8.29
C TYR A 80 -14.66 -13.44 -7.00
N ALA A 81 -15.06 -14.00 -5.86
CA ALA A 81 -14.28 -13.93 -4.64
C ALA A 81 -12.92 -14.63 -4.84
N GLY A 82 -11.83 -13.95 -4.45
CA GLY A 82 -10.48 -14.48 -4.66
C GLY A 82 -9.85 -14.18 -6.04
N SER A 83 -10.63 -13.61 -6.97
CA SER A 83 -10.18 -12.91 -8.21
C SER A 83 -9.08 -13.62 -9.03
N PHE A 84 -7.81 -13.18 -8.94
CA PHE A 84 -6.77 -13.50 -9.93
C PHE A 84 -6.34 -14.98 -9.98
N HIS A 85 -6.41 -15.76 -8.91
CA HIS A 85 -6.11 -17.20 -9.00
C HIS A 85 -7.20 -17.95 -9.78
N LEU A 86 -8.46 -17.49 -9.71
CA LEU A 86 -9.56 -18.06 -10.51
C LEU A 86 -9.45 -17.66 -11.99
N TYR A 87 -8.97 -16.43 -12.26
CA TYR A 87 -8.68 -16.02 -13.64
C TYR A 87 -7.56 -16.86 -14.23
N ALA A 88 -6.47 -17.07 -13.46
CA ALA A 88 -5.40 -17.96 -13.88
C ALA A 88 -5.86 -19.39 -14.13
N LYS A 89 -6.77 -19.93 -13.28
CA LYS A 89 -7.37 -21.25 -13.48
C LYS A 89 -8.11 -21.33 -14.81
N ARG A 90 -8.86 -20.28 -15.14
CA ARG A 90 -9.71 -20.24 -16.34
C ARG A 90 -8.91 -20.08 -17.63
N PHE A 91 -7.89 -19.20 -17.64
CA PHE A 91 -7.19 -18.80 -18.86
C PHE A 91 -5.85 -19.52 -19.08
N ILE A 92 -5.21 -20.01 -18.01
CA ILE A 92 -3.88 -20.63 -18.09
C ILE A 92 -3.95 -22.10 -17.68
N GLY A 93 -4.57 -22.39 -16.51
CA GLY A 93 -4.72 -23.75 -16.01
C GLY A 93 -4.63 -23.89 -14.50
N PRO A 94 -4.99 -25.07 -13.96
CA PRO A 94 -5.09 -25.30 -12.53
C PRO A 94 -3.75 -25.26 -11.78
N GLY A 95 -2.65 -25.69 -12.40
CA GLY A 95 -1.32 -25.63 -11.79
C GLY A 95 -0.88 -24.20 -11.52
N THR A 96 -1.05 -23.30 -12.50
CA THR A 96 -0.74 -21.86 -12.34
C THR A 96 -1.62 -21.22 -11.29
N ALA A 97 -2.91 -21.56 -11.26
CA ALA A 97 -3.84 -21.06 -10.24
C ALA A 97 -3.41 -21.43 -8.82
N PHE A 98 -3.02 -22.70 -8.61
CA PHE A 98 -2.50 -23.17 -7.33
C PHE A 98 -1.22 -22.41 -6.92
N THR A 99 -0.28 -22.30 -7.84
CA THR A 99 0.97 -21.57 -7.59
C THR A 99 0.71 -20.10 -7.19
N ILE A 100 -0.17 -19.41 -7.91
CA ILE A 100 -0.54 -18.02 -7.60
C ILE A 100 -1.20 -17.93 -6.22
N ALA A 101 -2.10 -18.84 -5.88
CA ALA A 101 -2.76 -18.85 -4.57
C ALA A 101 -1.76 -19.03 -3.43
N VAL A 102 -0.80 -19.96 -3.57
CA VAL A 102 0.25 -20.21 -2.58
C VAL A 102 1.18 -19.00 -2.46
N LEU A 103 1.61 -18.41 -3.58
CA LEU A 103 2.48 -17.23 -3.58
C LEU A 103 1.78 -16.02 -2.95
N TYR A 104 0.50 -15.83 -3.21
CA TYR A 104 -0.28 -14.75 -2.61
C TYR A 104 -0.43 -14.92 -1.10
N TRP A 105 -0.74 -16.14 -0.65
CA TRP A 105 -0.77 -16.45 0.77
C TRP A 105 0.59 -16.21 1.44
N LEU A 106 1.68 -16.67 0.82
CA LEU A 106 3.04 -16.48 1.32
C LEU A 106 3.41 -14.98 1.38
N ASN A 107 3.06 -14.22 0.34
CA ASN A 107 3.27 -12.77 0.31
C ASN A 107 2.64 -12.09 1.52
N TRP A 108 1.37 -12.38 1.83
CA TRP A 108 0.70 -11.79 2.98
C TRP A 108 1.23 -12.29 4.33
N ALA A 109 1.64 -13.55 4.42
CA ALA A 109 2.27 -14.08 5.63
C ALA A 109 3.61 -13.37 5.94
N VAL A 110 4.44 -13.15 4.91
CA VAL A 110 5.71 -12.41 5.04
C VAL A 110 5.46 -10.93 5.32
N ALA A 111 4.49 -10.31 4.64
CA ALA A 111 4.12 -8.93 4.87
C ALA A 111 3.68 -8.71 6.34
N LEU A 112 2.82 -9.57 6.86
CA LEU A 112 2.36 -9.52 8.26
C LEU A 112 3.54 -9.65 9.24
N ALA A 113 4.45 -10.59 9.01
CA ALA A 113 5.65 -10.75 9.83
C ALA A 113 6.54 -9.49 9.81
N SER A 114 6.68 -8.86 8.64
CA SER A 114 7.44 -7.62 8.45
C SER A 114 6.80 -6.44 9.21
N GLU A 115 5.46 -6.30 9.16
CA GLU A 115 4.74 -5.25 9.88
C GLU A 115 4.91 -5.38 11.40
N PHE A 116 4.79 -6.58 11.97
CA PHE A 116 5.00 -6.79 13.41
C PHE A 116 6.46 -6.56 13.82
N THR A 117 7.41 -6.96 12.98
CA THR A 117 8.83 -6.71 13.23
C THR A 117 9.13 -5.21 13.23
N ALA A 118 8.64 -4.49 12.23
CA ALA A 118 8.80 -3.04 12.13
C ALA A 118 8.15 -2.32 13.31
N ALA A 119 6.95 -2.71 13.73
CA ALA A 119 6.28 -2.17 14.90
C ALA A 119 7.11 -2.37 16.17
N GLY A 120 7.69 -3.57 16.36
CA GLY A 120 8.58 -3.86 17.48
C GLY A 120 9.84 -2.97 17.49
N LEU A 121 10.46 -2.77 16.34
CA LEU A 121 11.62 -1.88 16.19
C LEU A 121 11.27 -0.40 16.45
N LEU A 122 10.11 0.06 15.98
CA LEU A 122 9.64 1.41 16.25
C LEU A 122 9.43 1.66 17.74
N MET A 123 8.90 0.69 18.47
CA MET A 123 8.70 0.80 19.94
C MET A 123 10.00 0.94 20.71
N GLN A 124 11.11 0.41 20.21
CA GLN A 124 12.42 0.60 20.84
C GLN A 124 12.88 2.07 20.85
N ARG A 125 12.31 2.92 20.01
CA ARG A 125 12.59 4.38 20.03
C ARG A 125 12.09 5.04 21.33
N TRP A 126 10.99 4.56 21.87
CA TRP A 126 10.43 5.06 23.15
C TRP A 126 10.88 4.21 24.35
N PHE A 127 11.18 2.94 24.11
CA PHE A 127 11.58 1.97 25.12
C PHE A 127 12.90 1.26 24.76
N PRO A 128 14.06 1.98 24.78
CA PRO A 128 15.33 1.47 24.23
C PRO A 128 15.83 0.18 24.89
N HIS A 129 15.48 -0.02 26.19
CA HIS A 129 15.93 -1.20 26.96
C HIS A 129 15.03 -2.42 26.80
N SER A 130 13.92 -2.31 26.06
CA SER A 130 13.01 -3.43 25.85
C SER A 130 13.36 -4.20 24.57
N PRO A 131 13.33 -5.55 24.59
CA PRO A 131 13.56 -6.31 23.37
C PRO A 131 12.42 -6.12 22.37
N ALA A 132 12.74 -5.94 21.07
CA ALA A 132 11.75 -5.71 20.02
C ALA A 132 10.70 -6.83 19.91
N TRP A 133 11.10 -8.08 20.14
CA TRP A 133 10.20 -9.23 20.05
C TRP A 133 9.02 -9.18 21.05
N VAL A 134 9.22 -8.56 22.23
CA VAL A 134 8.13 -8.40 23.21
C VAL A 134 7.01 -7.55 22.66
N TRP A 135 7.35 -6.45 21.99
CA TRP A 135 6.38 -5.57 21.34
C TRP A 135 5.71 -6.24 20.14
N SER A 136 6.49 -6.93 19.31
CA SER A 136 5.95 -7.72 18.20
C SER A 136 4.94 -8.76 18.70
N ALA A 137 5.27 -9.51 19.75
CA ALA A 137 4.36 -10.48 20.36
C ALA A 137 3.09 -9.82 20.93
N ALA A 138 3.24 -8.68 21.62
CA ALA A 138 2.10 -7.94 22.15
C ALA A 138 1.15 -7.49 21.04
N PHE A 139 1.66 -6.93 19.93
CA PHE A 139 0.85 -6.53 18.79
C PHE A 139 0.19 -7.72 18.09
N ILE A 140 0.88 -8.87 17.95
CA ILE A 140 0.28 -10.10 17.42
C ILE A 140 -0.91 -10.52 18.28
N VAL A 141 -0.78 -10.52 19.60
CA VAL A 141 -1.87 -10.89 20.52
C VAL A 141 -3.04 -9.91 20.38
N VAL A 142 -2.78 -8.60 20.34
CA VAL A 142 -3.84 -7.58 20.18
C VAL A 142 -4.59 -7.76 18.87
N VAL A 143 -3.87 -7.91 17.74
CA VAL A 143 -4.49 -8.09 16.43
C VAL A 143 -5.26 -9.40 16.37
N PHE A 144 -4.73 -10.48 16.95
CA PHE A 144 -5.39 -11.78 17.02
C PHE A 144 -6.71 -11.69 17.81
N LEU A 145 -6.71 -11.05 18.97
CA LEU A 145 -7.92 -10.83 19.75
C LEU A 145 -8.95 -10.00 19.01
N LEU A 146 -8.55 -8.91 18.33
CA LEU A 146 -9.45 -8.10 17.52
C LEU A 146 -10.10 -8.91 16.39
N ASN A 147 -9.38 -9.86 15.79
CA ASN A 147 -9.91 -10.73 14.74
C ASN A 147 -10.91 -11.78 15.25
N ILE A 148 -10.75 -12.26 16.49
CA ILE A 148 -11.64 -13.28 17.06
C ILE A 148 -12.96 -12.64 17.56
N LEU A 149 -12.91 -11.41 18.08
CA LEU A 149 -14.01 -10.84 18.84
C LEU A 149 -15.28 -10.57 18.03
N SER A 150 -15.22 -10.12 16.80
CA SER A 150 -16.37 -10.06 15.87
C SER A 150 -15.99 -9.41 14.52
N VAL A 151 -16.61 -9.89 13.45
CA VAL A 151 -16.47 -9.32 12.08
C VAL A 151 -16.91 -7.84 12.02
N ARG A 152 -17.90 -7.46 12.82
CA ARG A 152 -18.39 -6.07 12.88
C ARG A 152 -17.39 -5.13 13.57
N LEU A 153 -16.81 -5.56 14.69
CA LEU A 153 -15.79 -4.80 15.39
C LEU A 153 -14.51 -4.68 14.56
N TYR A 154 -14.17 -5.73 13.82
CA TYR A 154 -13.05 -5.70 12.89
C TYR A 154 -13.24 -4.62 11.81
N GLY A 155 -14.38 -4.60 11.12
CA GLY A 155 -14.68 -3.59 10.09
C GLY A 155 -14.65 -2.15 10.61
N GLU A 156 -15.18 -1.91 11.79
CA GLU A 156 -15.13 -0.59 12.44
C GLU A 156 -13.69 -0.21 12.83
N SER A 157 -12.93 -1.14 13.42
CA SER A 157 -11.53 -0.88 13.79
C SER A 157 -10.66 -0.60 12.57
N GLU A 158 -10.86 -1.32 11.48
CA GLU A 158 -10.15 -1.12 10.21
C GLU A 158 -10.42 0.27 9.62
N PHE A 159 -11.67 0.72 9.65
CA PHE A 159 -12.02 2.08 9.22
C PHE A 159 -11.30 3.15 10.04
N TRP A 160 -11.26 3.01 11.36
CA TRP A 160 -10.58 3.98 12.23
C TRP A 160 -9.06 3.94 12.07
N PHE A 161 -8.45 2.75 11.96
CA PHE A 161 -7.02 2.62 11.72
C PHE A 161 -6.61 3.18 10.35
N ALA A 162 -7.40 2.93 9.30
CA ALA A 162 -7.17 3.52 7.99
C ALA A 162 -7.29 5.06 8.04
N SER A 163 -8.28 5.58 8.76
CA SER A 163 -8.49 7.03 8.93
C SER A 163 -7.32 7.69 9.65
N ILE A 164 -6.80 7.07 10.73
CA ILE A 164 -5.63 7.55 11.47
C ILE A 164 -4.39 7.60 10.54
N LYS A 165 -4.16 6.56 9.75
CA LYS A 165 -3.05 6.51 8.79
C LYS A 165 -3.13 7.66 7.77
N VAL A 166 -4.31 7.87 7.17
CA VAL A 166 -4.54 8.94 6.20
C VAL A 166 -4.35 10.32 6.86
N PHE A 167 -4.89 10.51 8.05
CA PHE A 167 -4.70 11.76 8.81
C PHE A 167 -3.22 12.01 9.11
N ALA A 168 -2.49 11.00 9.56
CA ALA A 168 -1.06 11.12 9.84
C ALA A 168 -0.27 11.53 8.58
N ILE A 169 -0.59 10.97 7.41
CA ILE A 169 0.05 11.36 6.13
C ILE A 169 -0.27 12.81 5.79
N ILE A 170 -1.52 13.23 5.88
CA ILE A 170 -1.93 14.61 5.58
C ILE A 170 -1.24 15.59 6.54
N ALA A 171 -1.22 15.28 7.84
CA ALA A 171 -0.53 16.09 8.83
C ALA A 171 0.98 16.19 8.53
N PHE A 172 1.62 15.07 8.18
CA PHE A 172 3.02 15.06 7.79
C PHE A 172 3.29 15.91 6.54
N ILE A 173 2.43 15.82 5.52
CA ILE A 173 2.52 16.65 4.30
C ILE A 173 2.41 18.14 4.68
N ILE A 174 1.43 18.51 5.49
CA ILE A 174 1.23 19.91 5.89
C ILE A 174 2.43 20.42 6.69
N ILE A 175 2.88 19.68 7.70
CA ILE A 175 4.04 20.06 8.53
C ILE A 175 5.30 20.17 7.66
N GLY A 176 5.52 19.22 6.77
CA GLY A 176 6.67 19.24 5.88
C GLY A 176 6.66 20.41 4.90
N LEU A 177 5.51 20.77 4.34
CA LEU A 177 5.35 21.97 3.51
C LEU A 177 5.64 23.24 4.32
N LEU A 178 5.07 23.37 5.51
CA LEU A 178 5.32 24.50 6.39
C LEU A 178 6.82 24.64 6.75
N ALA A 179 7.47 23.51 7.00
CA ALA A 179 8.90 23.47 7.24
C ALA A 179 9.72 23.86 6.00
N MET A 180 9.37 23.33 4.83
CA MET A 180 10.04 23.64 3.55
C MET A 180 9.93 25.12 3.18
N PHE A 181 8.81 25.76 3.45
CA PHE A 181 8.62 27.19 3.22
C PHE A 181 9.09 28.10 4.39
N GLY A 182 9.74 27.52 5.40
CA GLY A 182 10.30 28.28 6.53
C GLY A 182 9.27 28.77 7.55
N ALA A 183 8.02 28.30 7.49
CA ALA A 183 6.99 28.64 8.49
C ALA A 183 7.23 27.92 9.84
N ILE A 184 7.95 26.79 9.81
CA ILE A 184 8.41 26.06 10.99
C ILE A 184 9.95 25.99 10.93
N PRO A 185 10.67 26.40 11.99
CA PRO A 185 12.12 26.33 12.00
C PRO A 185 12.60 24.87 11.98
N ILE A 186 13.59 24.59 11.13
CA ILE A 186 14.25 23.29 11.04
C ILE A 186 15.64 23.43 11.64
N ALA A 187 16.01 22.52 12.53
CA ALA A 187 17.36 22.50 13.10
C ALA A 187 18.41 22.36 11.99
N GLY A 188 19.37 23.27 11.97
CA GLY A 188 20.45 23.31 10.97
C GLY A 188 20.18 24.18 9.73
N TYR A 189 19.02 24.84 9.64
CA TYR A 189 18.69 25.78 8.58
C TYR A 189 18.32 27.15 9.16
N ASP A 190 19.02 28.20 8.74
CA ASP A 190 18.73 29.59 9.10
C ASP A 190 17.74 30.26 8.11
N HIS A 191 17.37 29.55 7.04
CA HIS A 191 16.48 30.02 5.98
C HIS A 191 15.54 28.89 5.52
N ALA A 192 14.53 29.23 4.71
CA ALA A 192 13.65 28.25 4.11
C ALA A 192 14.44 27.35 3.14
N PRO A 193 14.54 26.03 3.37
CA PRO A 193 15.37 25.15 2.53
C PRO A 193 14.80 24.94 1.12
N LEU A 194 13.50 25.16 0.90
CA LEU A 194 12.80 24.99 -0.38
C LEU A 194 13.20 23.68 -1.07
N PHE A 195 13.87 23.77 -2.22
CA PHE A 195 14.32 22.62 -3.01
C PHE A 195 15.84 22.39 -2.93
N GLU A 196 16.54 23.03 -2.01
CA GLU A 196 18.00 22.98 -1.92
C GLU A 196 18.53 21.55 -1.79
N ASN A 197 17.87 20.71 -1.00
CA ASN A 197 18.25 19.33 -0.79
C ASN A 197 18.06 18.43 -2.02
N PHE A 198 17.36 18.91 -3.06
CA PHE A 198 17.23 18.16 -4.31
C PHE A 198 18.49 18.21 -5.18
N TYR A 199 19.29 19.25 -5.06
CA TYR A 199 20.44 19.49 -5.93
C TYR A 199 21.74 19.75 -5.20
N SER A 200 21.74 19.89 -3.87
CA SER A 200 22.94 20.12 -3.07
C SER A 200 24.03 19.06 -3.31
N ASP A 201 23.65 17.80 -3.36
CA ASP A 201 24.54 16.67 -3.64
C ASP A 201 24.53 16.24 -5.12
N GLY A 202 23.92 17.06 -6.01
CA GLY A 202 23.65 16.73 -7.41
C GLY A 202 22.31 16.04 -7.61
N TRP A 203 21.78 16.11 -8.85
CA TRP A 203 20.46 15.59 -9.19
C TRP A 203 20.30 14.07 -8.98
N LEU A 204 21.34 13.30 -9.23
CA LEU A 204 21.40 11.84 -9.03
C LEU A 204 22.74 11.49 -8.35
N PRO A 205 22.90 11.76 -7.06
CA PRO A 205 24.17 11.61 -6.37
C PRO A 205 24.73 10.18 -6.43
N ASN A 206 23.84 9.18 -6.46
CA ASN A 206 24.20 7.77 -6.49
C ASN A 206 24.09 7.15 -7.90
N GLY A 207 23.87 7.97 -8.95
CA GLY A 207 23.70 7.53 -10.33
C GLY A 207 22.32 6.90 -10.60
N VAL A 208 22.19 6.27 -11.77
CA VAL A 208 20.90 5.75 -12.28
C VAL A 208 20.60 4.33 -11.77
N LEU A 209 21.62 3.52 -11.53
CA LEU A 209 21.43 2.11 -11.15
C LEU A 209 20.60 1.90 -9.89
N PRO A 210 20.77 2.70 -8.81
CA PRO A 210 19.94 2.58 -7.61
C PRO A 210 18.45 2.83 -7.83
N ILE A 211 18.05 3.55 -8.87
CA ILE A 211 16.64 3.73 -9.24
C ILE A 211 16.02 2.37 -9.54
N PHE A 212 16.70 1.54 -10.33
CA PHE A 212 16.21 0.21 -10.68
C PHE A 212 16.27 -0.76 -9.50
N SER A 213 17.32 -0.73 -8.70
CA SER A 213 17.43 -1.61 -7.53
C SER A 213 16.37 -1.32 -6.46
N THR A 214 15.94 -0.08 -6.34
CA THR A 214 14.87 0.30 -5.39
C THR A 214 13.45 0.05 -5.91
N LEU A 215 13.26 -0.26 -7.22
CA LEU A 215 11.94 -0.55 -7.78
C LEU A 215 11.24 -1.72 -7.08
N LEU A 216 11.96 -2.75 -6.65
CA LEU A 216 11.37 -3.86 -5.88
C LEU A 216 10.75 -3.37 -4.56
N THR A 217 11.47 -2.52 -3.84
CA THR A 217 10.98 -1.89 -2.60
C THR A 217 9.79 -0.99 -2.86
N VAL A 218 9.82 -0.24 -3.97
CA VAL A 218 8.74 0.64 -4.39
C VAL A 218 7.49 -0.17 -4.76
N VAL A 219 7.62 -1.23 -5.56
CA VAL A 219 6.48 -2.09 -5.91
C VAL A 219 5.90 -2.77 -4.68
N PHE A 220 6.74 -3.22 -3.75
CA PHE A 220 6.27 -3.75 -2.46
C PHE A 220 5.48 -2.70 -1.66
N ALA A 221 5.89 -1.44 -1.70
CA ALA A 221 5.17 -0.36 -1.02
C ALA A 221 3.75 -0.13 -1.56
N PHE A 222 3.45 -0.55 -2.79
CA PHE A 222 2.12 -0.53 -3.39
C PHE A 222 1.32 -1.83 -3.16
N SER A 223 1.88 -2.83 -2.49
CA SER A 223 1.16 -4.06 -2.13
C SER A 223 -0.10 -3.74 -1.31
N GLY A 224 -1.19 -4.44 -1.60
CA GLY A 224 -2.50 -4.16 -1.02
C GLY A 224 -3.46 -3.44 -1.97
N THR A 225 -2.99 -2.81 -3.06
CA THR A 225 -3.88 -2.23 -4.07
C THR A 225 -4.78 -3.28 -4.72
N GLU A 226 -4.27 -4.50 -4.90
CA GLU A 226 -4.98 -5.63 -5.51
C GLU A 226 -6.19 -6.12 -4.70
N VAL A 227 -6.30 -5.75 -3.43
CA VAL A 227 -7.45 -6.07 -2.57
C VAL A 227 -8.76 -5.55 -3.18
N VAL A 228 -8.73 -4.47 -3.96
CA VAL A 228 -9.88 -4.01 -4.74
C VAL A 228 -10.44 -5.11 -5.64
N GLY A 229 -9.56 -5.85 -6.32
CA GLY A 229 -9.96 -6.97 -7.18
C GLY A 229 -10.45 -8.18 -6.38
N VAL A 230 -9.79 -8.49 -5.27
CA VAL A 230 -10.16 -9.61 -4.39
C VAL A 230 -11.54 -9.40 -3.78
N ALA A 231 -11.85 -8.16 -3.37
CA ALA A 231 -13.13 -7.78 -2.78
C ALA A 231 -14.28 -7.61 -3.81
N ALA A 232 -14.02 -7.82 -5.09
CA ALA A 232 -15.03 -7.65 -6.16
C ALA A 232 -16.25 -8.53 -5.95
N GLY A 233 -16.05 -9.79 -5.48
CA GLY A 233 -17.13 -10.74 -5.20
C GLY A 233 -18.07 -10.32 -4.06
N GLU A 234 -17.62 -9.46 -3.16
CA GLU A 234 -18.36 -8.97 -1.99
C GLU A 234 -19.00 -7.59 -2.23
N THR A 235 -18.72 -6.97 -3.37
CA THR A 235 -19.17 -5.62 -3.72
C THR A 235 -20.59 -5.64 -4.30
N LYS A 236 -21.46 -4.72 -3.84
CA LYS A 236 -22.86 -4.63 -4.26
C LYS A 236 -23.03 -4.37 -5.77
N ASP A 237 -22.22 -3.46 -6.33
CA ASP A 237 -22.24 -3.10 -7.76
C ASP A 237 -20.79 -3.04 -8.28
N PRO A 238 -20.20 -4.21 -8.64
CA PRO A 238 -18.82 -4.29 -9.09
C PRO A 238 -18.53 -3.41 -10.31
N SER A 239 -19.48 -3.29 -11.24
CA SER A 239 -19.32 -2.56 -12.49
C SER A 239 -19.09 -1.05 -12.29
N LYS A 240 -19.61 -0.47 -11.22
CA LYS A 240 -19.41 0.94 -10.87
C LYS A 240 -18.35 1.13 -9.79
N ALA A 241 -18.34 0.25 -8.79
CA ALA A 241 -17.49 0.40 -7.62
C ALA A 241 -16.01 0.14 -7.93
N ILE A 242 -15.70 -0.91 -8.71
CA ILE A 242 -14.32 -1.31 -9.00
C ILE A 242 -13.57 -0.29 -9.84
N PRO A 243 -14.06 0.20 -11.00
CA PRO A 243 -13.36 1.21 -11.77
C PRO A 243 -13.10 2.48 -10.97
N LYS A 244 -14.11 2.93 -10.20
CA LYS A 244 -13.96 4.09 -9.33
C LYS A 244 -12.91 3.85 -8.24
N ALA A 245 -12.91 2.69 -7.60
CA ALA A 245 -11.93 2.33 -6.56
C ALA A 245 -10.51 2.26 -7.15
N VAL A 246 -10.31 1.62 -8.30
CA VAL A 246 -9.02 1.52 -8.98
C VAL A 246 -8.45 2.91 -9.28
N HIS A 247 -9.18 3.74 -10.01
CA HIS A 247 -8.71 5.08 -10.36
C HIS A 247 -8.45 5.95 -9.12
N THR A 248 -9.37 5.93 -8.15
CA THR A 248 -9.25 6.77 -6.95
C THR A 248 -8.11 6.31 -6.06
N THR A 249 -7.96 5.00 -5.86
CA THR A 249 -6.94 4.45 -4.97
C THR A 249 -5.55 4.68 -5.56
N VAL A 250 -5.31 4.31 -6.80
CA VAL A 250 -3.98 4.45 -7.41
C VAL A 250 -3.57 5.92 -7.52
N LEU A 251 -4.49 6.81 -7.93
CA LEU A 251 -4.18 8.24 -7.99
C LEU A 251 -3.85 8.83 -6.61
N ARG A 252 -4.62 8.50 -5.57
CA ARG A 252 -4.35 8.99 -4.21
C ARG A 252 -3.03 8.45 -3.67
N LEU A 253 -2.74 7.18 -3.92
CA LEU A 253 -1.47 6.58 -3.51
C LEU A 253 -0.29 7.23 -4.23
N ALA A 254 -0.38 7.42 -5.54
CA ALA A 254 0.65 8.13 -6.30
C ALA A 254 0.90 9.54 -5.72
N ILE A 255 -0.17 10.29 -5.43
CA ILE A 255 -0.06 11.61 -4.80
C ILE A 255 0.59 11.49 -3.43
N PHE A 256 0.15 10.59 -2.56
CA PHE A 256 0.72 10.42 -1.23
C PHE A 256 2.20 10.03 -1.27
N PHE A 257 2.55 9.04 -2.08
CA PHE A 257 3.94 8.61 -2.22
C PHE A 257 4.85 9.69 -2.81
N LEU A 258 4.39 10.41 -3.83
CA LEU A 258 5.17 11.49 -4.44
C LEU A 258 5.25 12.72 -3.51
N SER A 259 4.17 13.13 -2.86
CA SER A 259 4.16 14.27 -1.94
C SER A 259 5.08 14.06 -0.74
N LEU A 260 5.03 12.88 -0.12
CA LEU A 260 5.89 12.55 1.02
C LEU A 260 7.37 12.64 0.67
N ARG A 261 7.74 12.35 -0.58
CA ARG A 261 9.13 12.40 -1.05
C ARG A 261 9.66 13.82 -1.16
N HIS A 262 8.85 14.74 -1.69
CA HIS A 262 9.24 16.15 -1.78
C HIS A 262 9.47 16.77 -0.41
N ILE A 263 8.82 16.27 0.63
CA ILE A 263 8.74 16.87 1.96
C ILE A 263 9.73 16.23 2.93
N SER A 264 10.04 14.94 2.79
CA SER A 264 10.91 14.22 3.73
C SER A 264 12.39 14.60 3.62
N GLU A 265 12.82 15.14 2.49
CA GLU A 265 14.20 15.52 2.27
C GLU A 265 14.65 16.77 3.07
N PRO A 266 13.87 17.87 3.16
CA PRO A 266 14.24 19.02 3.99
C PRO A 266 14.34 18.70 5.48
N THR A 267 13.70 17.63 5.94
CA THR A 267 13.67 17.21 7.35
C THR A 267 14.67 16.10 7.67
N ARG A 268 15.61 15.81 6.76
CA ARG A 268 16.62 14.77 6.95
C ARG A 268 17.46 15.10 8.19
N PRO A 269 17.47 14.27 9.25
CA PRO A 269 18.36 14.48 10.37
C PRO A 269 19.82 14.33 9.89
N LEU A 270 20.65 15.30 10.21
CA LEU A 270 22.10 15.25 10.02
C LEU A 270 22.67 14.20 11.02
N TYR A 271 22.73 12.94 10.62
CA TYR A 271 23.55 11.95 11.34
C TYR A 271 24.76 11.56 10.51
#